data_a1ccf1e4a981b564c9cee0c795e02a09
#
_entry.id   a1ccf1e4a981b564c9cee0c795e02a09
#
_cell.length_a   1.000
_cell.length_b   1.000
_cell.length_c   1.000
_cell.angle_alpha   90.00
_cell.angle_beta   90.00
_cell.angle_gamma   90.00
#
_symmetry.space_group_name_H-M   'P 1'
#
loop_
_entity.id
_entity.type
_entity.pdbx_description
1 polymer ?
#
loop_
_entity_poly.entity_id
_entity_poly.type
_entity_poly.pdbx_seq_one_letter_code
_entity_poly.pdbx_strand_id
1 'polypeptide(L)'
;MKRIPVIHLARILRVLVIAVLAMNILCLLLVPGIVAYVSDGGPAALVQAAQAELQSWLNAWQGQESETHFPMLVVFLAAWPAVWTRLDTALLTLFYWLCGGCTAVILWQAKRVLDTILTQTPFLRANARALKRAAVCCWMISGAALVRL
;
A
#
# COMPACT_ATOMS: atom_id res chain seq x y z
N MET A 1 -2.26 36.14 -14.77
CA MET A 1 -1.03 35.50 -15.29
C MET A 1 -0.32 34.64 -14.22
N LYS A 2 -0.87 33.51 -13.74
CA LYS A 2 -0.20 32.57 -12.79
C LYS A 2 -0.70 31.12 -12.99
N ARG A 3 -1.06 30.71 -14.21
CA ARG A 3 -1.60 29.36 -14.48
C ARG A 3 -0.53 28.29 -14.69
N ILE A 4 0.68 28.66 -15.11
CA ILE A 4 1.77 27.73 -15.39
C ILE A 4 2.22 26.92 -14.16
N PRO A 5 2.40 27.52 -12.96
CA PRO A 5 2.83 26.75 -11.78
C PRO A 5 1.79 25.76 -11.28
N VAL A 6 0.48 26.07 -11.46
CA VAL A 6 -0.61 25.17 -11.00
C VAL A 6 -0.66 23.88 -11.82
N ILE A 7 -0.45 23.98 -13.14
CA ILE A 7 -0.46 22.80 -14.04
C ILE A 7 0.75 21.89 -13.74
N HIS A 8 1.93 22.48 -13.50
CA HIS A 8 3.11 21.70 -13.12
C HIS A 8 2.93 21.01 -11.78
N LEU A 9 2.38 21.73 -10.78
CA LEU A 9 2.08 21.16 -9.48
C LEU A 9 1.07 20.00 -9.58
N ALA A 10 0.00 20.17 -10.35
CA ALA A 10 -1.00 19.12 -10.56
C ALA A 10 -0.40 17.88 -11.26
N ARG A 11 0.54 18.07 -12.18
CA ARG A 11 1.24 16.96 -12.84
C ARG A 11 2.14 16.20 -11.88
N ILE A 12 2.92 16.91 -11.06
CA ILE A 12 3.77 16.28 -10.04
C ILE A 12 2.91 15.51 -9.03
N LEU A 13 1.83 16.13 -8.56
CA LEU A 13 0.91 15.49 -7.61
C LEU A 13 0.25 14.23 -8.20
N ARG A 14 -0.10 14.25 -9.50
CA ARG A 14 -0.63 13.08 -10.20
C ARG A 14 0.37 11.93 -10.22
N VAL A 15 1.63 12.19 -10.55
CA VAL A 15 2.69 11.16 -10.55
C VAL A 15 2.88 10.59 -9.15
N LEU A 16 2.89 11.46 -8.13
CA LEU A 16 3.01 11.04 -6.74
C LEU A 16 1.83 10.16 -6.30
N VAL A 17 0.60 10.52 -6.64
CA VAL A 17 -0.60 9.71 -6.33
C VAL A 17 -0.53 8.35 -7.02
N ILE A 18 -0.05 8.27 -8.27
CA ILE A 18 0.12 7.00 -8.97
C ILE A 18 1.19 6.14 -8.29
N ALA A 19 2.32 6.73 -7.91
CA ALA A 19 3.39 6.03 -7.21
C ALA A 19 2.92 5.47 -5.85
N VAL A 20 2.20 6.28 -5.07
CA VAL A 20 1.62 5.85 -3.79
C VAL A 20 0.56 4.76 -3.99
N LEU A 21 -0.25 4.85 -5.04
CA LEU A 21 -1.23 3.82 -5.39
C LEU A 21 -0.54 2.49 -5.74
N ALA A 22 0.51 2.52 -6.55
CA ALA A 22 1.27 1.33 -6.91
C ALA A 22 1.92 0.69 -5.67
N MET A 23 2.50 1.51 -4.78
CA MET A 23 3.08 1.05 -3.53
C MET A 23 2.03 0.46 -2.59
N ASN A 24 0.85 1.06 -2.51
CA ASN A 24 -0.26 0.53 -1.72
C ASN A 24 -0.71 -0.85 -2.23
N ILE A 25 -0.82 -1.04 -3.55
CA ILE A 25 -1.17 -2.34 -4.15
C ILE A 25 -0.09 -3.38 -3.83
N LEU A 26 1.18 -3.02 -3.94
CA LEU A 26 2.28 -3.90 -3.58
C LEU A 26 2.22 -4.30 -2.10
N CYS A 27 1.99 -3.34 -1.21
CA CYS A 27 1.81 -3.60 0.22
C CYS A 27 0.63 -4.55 0.48
N LEU A 28 -0.50 -4.37 -0.21
CA LEU A 28 -1.66 -5.26 -0.07
C LEU A 28 -1.36 -6.72 -0.45
N LEU A 29 -0.52 -6.93 -1.45
CA LEU A 29 -0.05 -8.28 -1.84
C LEU A 29 0.84 -8.90 -0.77
N LEU A 30 1.63 -8.09 -0.05
CA LEU A 30 2.57 -8.57 0.96
C LEU A 30 1.94 -8.71 2.35
N VAL A 31 0.80 -8.06 2.62
CA VAL A 31 0.12 -8.08 3.93
C VAL A 31 -0.04 -9.50 4.50
N PRO A 32 -0.57 -10.51 3.77
CA PRO A 32 -0.74 -11.84 4.34
C PRO A 32 0.58 -12.43 4.82
N GLY A 33 1.63 -12.34 3.99
CA GLY A 33 2.96 -12.84 4.35
C GLY A 33 3.55 -12.12 5.57
N ILE A 34 3.40 -10.80 5.65
CA ILE A 34 3.86 -10.01 6.78
C ILE A 34 3.11 -10.42 8.07
N VAL A 35 1.80 -10.58 7.98
CA VAL A 35 0.97 -10.99 9.14
C VAL A 35 1.35 -12.38 9.61
N ALA A 36 1.53 -13.35 8.71
CA ALA A 36 1.99 -14.69 9.06
C ALA A 36 3.36 -14.64 9.77
N TYR A 37 4.30 -13.92 9.18
CA TYR A 37 5.66 -13.83 9.68
C TYR A 37 5.74 -13.16 11.07
N VAL A 38 4.97 -12.08 11.29
CA VAL A 38 4.89 -11.40 12.60
C VAL A 38 4.17 -12.24 13.64
N SER A 39 3.18 -13.04 13.23
CA SER A 39 2.46 -13.94 14.14
C SER A 39 3.35 -15.08 14.66
N ASP A 40 4.26 -15.58 13.82
CA ASP A 40 5.12 -16.71 14.19
C ASP A 40 6.43 -16.28 14.88
N GLY A 41 7.02 -15.17 14.47
CA GLY A 41 8.34 -14.71 14.95
C GLY A 41 8.36 -13.35 15.67
N GLY A 42 7.24 -12.66 15.69
CA GLY A 42 7.15 -11.29 16.22
C GLY A 42 7.79 -10.23 15.32
N PRO A 43 7.64 -8.93 15.67
CA PRO A 43 8.15 -7.83 14.86
C PRO A 43 9.70 -7.81 14.78
N ALA A 44 10.40 -8.35 15.77
CA ALA A 44 11.86 -8.44 15.78
C ALA A 44 12.38 -9.36 14.66
N ALA A 45 11.70 -10.46 14.38
CA ALA A 45 12.07 -11.38 13.31
C ALA A 45 11.98 -10.71 11.92
N LEU A 46 10.99 -9.83 11.74
CA LEU A 46 10.82 -9.06 10.51
C LEU A 46 11.99 -8.07 10.29
N VAL A 47 12.44 -7.41 11.36
CA VAL A 47 13.58 -6.49 11.31
C VAL A 47 14.87 -7.25 11.00
N GLN A 48 15.08 -8.42 11.62
CA GLN A 48 16.25 -9.26 11.35
C GLN A 48 16.26 -9.76 9.90
N ALA A 49 15.13 -10.21 9.37
CA ALA A 49 15.02 -10.64 7.99
C ALA A 49 15.29 -9.48 7.01
N ALA A 50 14.76 -8.29 7.26
CA ALA A 50 15.03 -7.11 6.45
C ALA A 50 16.51 -6.69 6.49
N GLN A 51 17.18 -6.79 7.65
CA GLN A 51 18.60 -6.52 7.77
C GLN A 51 19.45 -7.55 7.02
N ALA A 52 19.10 -8.83 7.10
CA ALA A 52 19.80 -9.89 6.37
C ALA A 52 19.67 -9.69 4.86
N GLU A 53 18.48 -9.33 4.37
CA GLU A 53 18.24 -9.02 2.95
C GLU A 53 19.08 -7.82 2.50
N LEU A 54 19.10 -6.74 3.29
CA LEU A 54 19.90 -5.55 2.98
C LEU A 54 21.40 -5.88 2.94
N GLN A 55 21.90 -6.69 3.86
CA GLN A 55 23.29 -7.13 3.89
C GLN A 55 23.62 -8.01 2.67
N SER A 56 22.71 -8.93 2.28
CA SER A 56 22.92 -9.76 1.08
C SER A 56 23.01 -8.90 -0.19
N TRP A 57 22.18 -7.89 -0.29
CA TRP A 57 22.22 -6.90 -1.38
C TRP A 57 23.55 -6.14 -1.41
N LEU A 58 24.03 -5.64 -0.26
CA LEU A 58 25.29 -4.94 -0.16
C LEU A 58 26.50 -5.84 -0.52
N ASN A 59 26.48 -7.09 -0.08
CA ASN A 59 27.52 -8.07 -0.41
C ASN A 59 27.53 -8.41 -1.91
N ALA A 60 26.35 -8.54 -2.53
CA ALA A 60 26.22 -8.74 -3.98
C ALA A 60 26.80 -7.55 -4.78
N TRP A 61 26.60 -6.33 -4.30
CA TRP A 61 27.18 -5.12 -4.89
C TRP A 61 28.72 -5.08 -4.76
N GLN A 62 29.29 -5.71 -3.71
CA GLN A 62 30.72 -5.79 -3.47
C GLN A 62 31.39 -6.99 -4.19
N GLY A 63 30.62 -7.77 -4.96
CA GLY A 63 31.13 -8.92 -5.71
C GLY A 63 31.50 -10.13 -4.84
N GLN A 64 31.05 -10.17 -3.59
CA GLN A 64 31.17 -11.35 -2.74
C GLN A 64 30.05 -12.33 -3.11
N GLU A 65 30.42 -13.63 -3.28
CA GLU A 65 29.44 -14.70 -3.47
C GLU A 65 28.51 -14.73 -2.27
N SER A 66 27.26 -14.34 -2.50
CA SER A 66 26.19 -14.40 -1.52
C SER A 66 25.57 -15.79 -1.59
N GLU A 67 25.47 -16.48 -0.45
CA GLU A 67 24.62 -17.67 -0.36
C GLU A 67 23.25 -17.33 -0.95
N THR A 68 22.64 -18.29 -1.66
CA THR A 68 21.34 -18.14 -2.31
C THR A 68 20.24 -17.90 -1.27
N HIS A 69 20.12 -16.66 -0.80
CA HIS A 69 18.99 -16.23 0.00
C HIS A 69 17.78 -16.00 -0.93
N PHE A 70 16.70 -16.71 -0.66
CA PHE A 70 15.43 -16.44 -1.33
C PHE A 70 15.02 -15.00 -1.05
N PRO A 71 14.70 -14.19 -2.05
CA PRO A 71 14.28 -12.82 -1.82
C PRO A 71 13.06 -12.81 -0.89
N MET A 72 13.08 -11.91 0.10
CA MET A 72 12.06 -11.79 1.17
C MET A 72 10.63 -11.75 0.62
N LEU A 73 10.48 -11.21 -0.60
CA LEU A 73 9.21 -11.21 -1.32
C LEU A 73 8.67 -12.61 -1.60
N VAL A 74 9.54 -13.57 -1.96
CA VAL A 74 9.15 -14.96 -2.21
C VAL A 74 8.73 -15.64 -0.90
N VAL A 75 9.43 -15.35 0.19
CA VAL A 75 9.07 -15.87 1.54
C VAL A 75 7.69 -15.37 1.95
N PHE A 76 7.38 -14.09 1.75
CA PHE A 76 6.06 -13.54 2.06
C PHE A 76 4.95 -14.10 1.17
N LEU A 77 5.22 -14.36 -0.10
CA LEU A 77 4.25 -15.00 -0.98
C LEU A 77 4.04 -16.48 -0.62
N ALA A 78 5.08 -17.19 -0.23
CA ALA A 78 4.99 -18.59 0.20
C ALA A 78 4.24 -18.74 1.54
N ALA A 79 4.27 -17.73 2.41
CA ALA A 79 3.56 -17.72 3.69
C ALA A 79 2.03 -17.45 3.57
N TRP A 80 1.53 -17.13 2.38
CA TRP A 80 0.10 -16.84 2.15
C TRP A 80 -0.86 -17.91 2.67
N PRO A 81 -0.64 -19.22 2.43
CA PRO A 81 -1.56 -20.26 2.92
C PRO A 81 -1.60 -20.33 4.46
N ALA A 82 -0.50 -20.04 5.13
CA ALA A 82 -0.38 -20.14 6.58
C ALA A 82 -1.31 -19.15 7.32
N VAL A 83 -1.62 -18.01 6.73
CA VAL A 83 -2.52 -16.99 7.30
C VAL A 83 -3.92 -17.53 7.55
N TRP A 84 -4.42 -18.41 6.69
CA TRP A 84 -5.78 -18.93 6.74
C TRP A 84 -5.95 -20.09 7.73
N THR A 85 -4.87 -20.61 8.30
CA THR A 85 -4.91 -21.68 9.28
C THR A 85 -5.32 -21.20 10.68
N ARG A 86 -5.15 -19.90 10.96
CA ARG A 86 -5.51 -19.27 12.24
C ARG A 86 -6.53 -18.16 12.03
N LEU A 87 -7.55 -18.13 12.85
CA LEU A 87 -8.67 -17.19 12.72
C LEU A 87 -8.25 -15.75 13.05
N ASP A 88 -7.36 -15.55 14.01
CA ASP A 88 -6.80 -14.27 14.41
C ASP A 88 -5.98 -13.63 13.29
N THR A 89 -5.09 -14.38 12.64
CA THR A 89 -4.28 -13.89 11.50
C THR A 89 -5.13 -13.62 10.27
N ALA A 90 -6.15 -14.46 10.01
CA ALA A 90 -7.08 -14.24 8.92
C ALA A 90 -7.90 -12.96 9.12
N LEU A 91 -8.44 -12.73 10.32
CA LEU A 91 -9.18 -11.50 10.65
C LEU A 91 -8.30 -10.25 10.53
N LEU A 92 -7.06 -10.33 11.02
CA LEU A 92 -6.11 -9.25 10.93
C LEU A 92 -5.77 -8.92 9.46
N THR A 93 -5.57 -9.93 8.64
CA THR A 93 -5.32 -9.79 7.20
C THR A 93 -6.51 -9.16 6.48
N LEU A 94 -7.73 -9.62 6.77
CA LEU A 94 -8.95 -9.04 6.21
C LEU A 94 -9.11 -7.57 6.60
N PHE A 95 -8.80 -7.23 7.86
CA PHE A 95 -8.82 -5.84 8.31
C PHE A 95 -7.85 -4.97 7.52
N TYR A 96 -6.58 -5.41 7.34
CA TYR A 96 -5.60 -4.65 6.54
C TYR A 96 -5.99 -4.58 5.06
N TRP A 97 -6.58 -5.63 4.50
CA TRP A 97 -7.07 -5.61 3.12
C TRP A 97 -8.22 -4.63 2.94
N LEU A 98 -9.14 -4.58 3.89
CA LEU A 98 -10.23 -3.60 3.88
C LEU A 98 -9.68 -2.17 3.94
N CYS A 99 -8.79 -1.88 4.88
CA CYS A 99 -8.19 -0.56 5.02
C CYS A 99 -7.38 -0.16 3.77
N GLY A 100 -6.53 -1.06 3.28
CA GLY A 100 -5.71 -0.82 2.09
C GLY A 100 -6.53 -0.71 0.81
N GLY A 101 -7.59 -1.50 0.66
CA GLY A 101 -8.55 -1.39 -0.43
C GLY A 101 -9.28 -0.05 -0.43
N CYS A 102 -9.77 0.39 0.73
CA CYS A 102 -10.36 1.72 0.87
C CYS A 102 -9.36 2.84 0.53
N THR A 103 -8.11 2.72 0.96
CA THR A 103 -7.05 3.67 0.63
C THR A 103 -6.78 3.69 -0.88
N ALA A 104 -6.74 2.53 -1.54
CA ALA A 104 -6.59 2.44 -3.00
C ALA A 104 -7.74 3.15 -3.73
N VAL A 105 -8.98 2.98 -3.28
CA VAL A 105 -10.15 3.68 -3.84
C VAL A 105 -10.02 5.19 -3.66
N ILE A 106 -9.60 5.66 -2.49
CA ILE A 106 -9.40 7.10 -2.22
C ILE A 106 -8.33 7.67 -3.18
N LEU A 107 -7.19 7.00 -3.31
CA LEU A 107 -6.10 7.41 -4.20
C LEU A 107 -6.54 7.41 -5.67
N TRP A 108 -7.31 6.41 -6.09
CA TRP A 108 -7.88 6.35 -7.44
C TRP A 108 -8.82 7.51 -7.72
N GLN A 109 -9.69 7.87 -6.75
CA GLN A 109 -10.57 9.03 -6.89
C GLN A 109 -9.79 10.34 -6.90
N ALA A 110 -8.76 10.47 -6.07
CA ALA A 110 -7.86 11.62 -6.07
C ALA A 110 -7.17 11.80 -7.44
N LYS A 111 -6.64 10.70 -8.03
CA LYS A 111 -6.08 10.72 -9.37
C LYS A 111 -7.11 11.24 -10.39
N ARG A 112 -8.34 10.75 -10.34
CA ARG A 112 -9.41 11.14 -11.26
C ARG A 112 -9.75 12.63 -11.13
N VAL A 113 -9.79 13.17 -9.92
CA VAL A 113 -10.00 14.61 -9.68
C VAL A 113 -8.84 15.43 -10.24
N LEU A 114 -7.60 14.98 -10.05
CA LEU A 114 -6.43 15.65 -10.60
C LEU A 114 -6.44 15.66 -12.15
N ASP A 115 -6.89 14.58 -12.78
CA ASP A 115 -7.05 14.50 -14.23
C ASP A 115 -8.07 15.54 -14.73
N THR A 116 -9.17 15.77 -14.02
CA THR A 116 -10.14 16.81 -14.39
C THR A 116 -9.64 18.23 -14.18
N ILE A 117 -8.76 18.46 -13.21
CA ILE A 117 -8.09 19.75 -13.02
C ILE A 117 -7.13 20.03 -14.20
N LEU A 118 -6.39 19.01 -14.64
CA LEU A 118 -5.48 19.13 -15.80
C LEU A 118 -6.22 19.40 -17.10
N THR A 119 -7.44 18.89 -17.27
CA THR A 119 -8.31 19.13 -18.45
C THR A 119 -9.11 20.43 -18.35
N GLN A 120 -8.87 21.25 -17.32
CA GLN A 120 -9.56 22.52 -17.07
C GLN A 120 -11.08 22.44 -16.88
N THR A 121 -11.59 21.27 -16.49
CA THR A 121 -13.02 21.06 -16.21
C THR A 121 -13.25 20.61 -14.75
N PRO A 122 -12.88 21.43 -13.74
CA PRO A 122 -12.88 20.98 -12.33
C PRO A 122 -14.28 20.80 -11.74
N PHE A 123 -15.30 21.48 -12.27
CA PHE A 123 -16.66 21.48 -11.71
C PHE A 123 -17.58 20.45 -12.38
N LEU A 124 -17.15 19.21 -12.52
CA LEU A 124 -17.98 18.13 -13.00
C LEU A 124 -18.74 17.43 -11.85
N ARG A 125 -20.01 17.08 -12.08
CA ARG A 125 -20.79 16.24 -11.15
C ARG A 125 -20.10 14.90 -10.82
N ALA A 126 -19.20 14.46 -11.69
CA ALA A 126 -18.36 13.27 -11.48
C ALA A 126 -17.40 13.44 -10.29
N ASN A 127 -16.84 14.64 -10.08
CA ASN A 127 -15.93 14.94 -8.97
C ASN A 127 -16.66 14.91 -7.62
N ALA A 128 -17.91 15.42 -7.57
CA ALA A 128 -18.72 15.33 -6.36
C ALA A 128 -19.03 13.86 -5.97
N ARG A 129 -19.30 13.00 -6.95
CA ARG A 129 -19.47 11.57 -6.72
C ARG A 129 -18.17 10.88 -6.27
N ALA A 130 -17.05 11.29 -6.82
CA ALA A 130 -15.72 10.78 -6.43
C ALA A 130 -15.41 11.13 -4.96
N LEU A 131 -15.65 12.38 -4.55
CA LEU A 131 -15.49 12.82 -3.17
C LEU A 131 -16.42 12.07 -2.21
N LYS A 132 -17.69 11.87 -2.58
CA LYS A 132 -18.65 11.10 -1.76
C LYS A 132 -18.16 9.67 -1.52
N ARG A 133 -17.63 9.00 -2.54
CA ARG A 133 -17.06 7.65 -2.40
C ARG A 133 -15.84 7.64 -1.49
N ALA A 134 -14.94 8.61 -1.65
CA ALA A 134 -13.77 8.75 -0.77
C ALA A 134 -14.19 8.95 0.69
N ALA A 135 -15.18 9.80 0.95
CA ALA A 135 -15.72 10.02 2.29
C ALA A 135 -16.31 8.73 2.90
N VAL A 136 -17.06 7.94 2.15
CA VAL A 136 -17.57 6.63 2.61
C VAL A 136 -16.41 5.68 2.97
N CYS A 137 -15.35 5.62 2.17
CA CYS A 137 -14.17 4.82 2.49
C CYS A 137 -13.49 5.28 3.79
N CYS A 138 -13.37 6.60 4.02
CA CYS A 138 -12.84 7.13 5.28
C CYS A 138 -13.71 6.71 6.48
N TRP A 139 -15.03 6.74 6.35
CA TRP A 139 -15.95 6.29 7.38
C TRP A 139 -15.81 4.79 7.67
N MET A 140 -15.64 3.97 6.63
CA MET A 140 -15.42 2.52 6.79
C MET A 140 -14.10 2.23 7.52
N ILE A 141 -13.01 2.93 7.17
CA ILE A 141 -11.73 2.79 7.86
C ILE A 141 -11.85 3.17 9.33
N SER A 142 -12.50 4.32 9.62
CA SER A 142 -12.71 4.79 10.99
C SER A 142 -13.57 3.83 11.81
N GLY A 143 -14.65 3.31 11.23
CA GLY A 143 -15.51 2.31 11.88
C GLY A 143 -14.77 1.00 12.15
N ALA A 144 -13.99 0.50 11.20
CA ALA A 144 -13.19 -0.69 11.36
C ALA A 144 -12.09 -0.51 12.42
N ALA A 145 -11.48 0.67 12.51
CA ALA A 145 -10.51 0.98 13.56
C ALA A 145 -11.14 1.00 14.95
N LEU A 146 -12.37 1.54 15.08
CA LEU A 146 -13.12 1.54 16.34
C LEU A 146 -13.50 0.14 16.82
N VAL A 147 -13.86 -0.76 15.90
CA VAL A 147 -14.21 -2.15 16.26
C VAL A 147 -12.99 -2.93 16.75
N ARG A 148 -11.79 -2.52 16.37
CA ARG A 148 -10.53 -3.18 16.80
C ARG A 148 -10.04 -2.71 18.16
N LEU A 149 -10.47 -1.56 18.67
CA LEU A 149 -10.13 -1.03 20.00
C LEU A 149 -10.86 -1.79 21.11
#